data_ef79f89251047cdf7d4249650b460c1a
#
_entry.id   ef79f89251047cdf7d4249650b460c1a
#
_cell.length_a   1.000
_cell.length_b   1.000
_cell.length_c   1.000
_cell.angle_alpha   90.00
_cell.angle_beta   90.00
_cell.angle_gamma   90.00
#
_symmetry.space_group_name_H-M   'P 1'
#
loop_
_entity.id
_entity.type
_entity.pdbx_description
1 polymer ?
#
loop_
_entity_poly.entity_id
_entity_poly.type
_entity_poly.pdbx_seq_one_letter_code
_entity_poly.pdbx_strand_id
1 'polypeptide(L)'
;MNKRDEFEHFITENEIDIVGVTETWLSSMVSDSELNIKNFSLFRQDREKIRQNKGGGVLLYTKENLNALPAEELNSNDCESLWLKIYRNKYDFIIIGVCYKSPTAGLEEITKMSDQIRKASSYQSVIMGDFNYPGINWETGETLTATEGQFFELINDCFLIQHVTEPTRDKNVLDLVFTTEKGMFENLEIKDPIGKSDHNTLVWELVTQTIIQQNNVMSFSYHRGNYQGMRKSIKSIIWSELFDEKDVNACWDIFRDRLLSEVEKFVPKSTRSKTSKNRWINRKTKKLLRKKYHYWKKFSLSGEYVDYLHYKKH
;
A
#
# COMPACT_ATOMS: atom_id res chain seq x y z
N MET A 1 -2.58 -14.03 -7.40
CA MET A 1 -1.97 -13.72 -8.71
C MET A 1 -2.98 -13.25 -9.76
N ASN A 2 -4.15 -13.83 -9.87
CA ASN A 2 -5.15 -13.46 -10.91
C ASN A 2 -5.77 -12.05 -10.78
N LYS A 3 -5.44 -11.29 -9.71
CA LYS A 3 -5.98 -9.94 -9.46
C LYS A 3 -4.95 -8.82 -9.68
N ARG A 4 -3.67 -9.16 -9.88
CA ARG A 4 -2.58 -8.18 -9.91
C ARG A 4 -2.73 -7.16 -11.03
N ASP A 5 -3.03 -7.62 -12.24
CA ASP A 5 -3.11 -6.74 -13.39
C ASP A 5 -4.31 -5.78 -13.29
N GLU A 6 -5.44 -6.26 -12.75
CA GLU A 6 -6.63 -5.44 -12.47
C GLU A 6 -6.32 -4.41 -11.37
N PHE A 7 -5.61 -4.83 -10.32
CA PHE A 7 -5.17 -3.98 -9.22
C PHE A 7 -4.19 -2.89 -9.67
N GLU A 8 -3.17 -3.23 -10.45
CA GLU A 8 -2.20 -2.27 -11.00
C GLU A 8 -2.88 -1.27 -11.93
N HIS A 9 -3.86 -1.74 -12.71
CA HIS A 9 -4.67 -0.85 -13.56
C HIS A 9 -5.50 0.11 -12.72
N PHE A 10 -6.17 -0.40 -11.67
CA PHE A 10 -6.97 0.42 -10.75
C PHE A 10 -6.14 1.53 -10.10
N ILE A 11 -4.96 1.19 -9.56
CA ILE A 11 -4.04 2.16 -8.95
C ILE A 11 -3.63 3.25 -9.96
N THR A 12 -3.35 2.85 -11.19
CA THR A 12 -2.89 3.78 -12.23
C THR A 12 -4.03 4.67 -12.74
N GLU A 13 -5.23 4.12 -12.92
CA GLU A 13 -6.39 4.87 -13.44
C GLU A 13 -6.92 5.89 -12.42
N ASN A 14 -6.86 5.56 -11.14
CA ASN A 14 -7.30 6.44 -10.06
C ASN A 14 -6.16 7.30 -9.47
N GLU A 15 -4.97 7.29 -10.04
CA GLU A 15 -3.79 8.07 -9.62
C GLU A 15 -3.41 7.89 -8.13
N ILE A 16 -3.63 6.70 -7.59
CA ILE A 16 -3.44 6.39 -6.16
C ILE A 16 -1.98 6.56 -5.76
N ASP A 17 -1.74 7.14 -4.58
CA ASP A 17 -0.40 7.33 -4.01
C ASP A 17 -0.07 6.30 -2.92
N ILE A 18 -1.06 5.87 -2.15
CA ILE A 18 -0.94 4.91 -1.05
C ILE A 18 -2.06 3.89 -1.17
N VAL A 19 -1.76 2.61 -1.00
CA VAL A 19 -2.76 1.53 -1.00
C VAL A 19 -2.55 0.62 0.19
N GLY A 20 -3.58 0.45 1.01
CA GLY A 20 -3.66 -0.59 2.02
C GLY A 20 -4.48 -1.78 1.49
N VAL A 21 -3.99 -2.99 1.71
CA VAL A 21 -4.68 -4.22 1.34
C VAL A 21 -4.72 -5.14 2.54
N THR A 22 -5.91 -5.64 2.84
CA THR A 22 -6.17 -6.68 3.83
C THR A 22 -6.44 -8.01 3.13
N GLU A 23 -6.37 -9.10 3.87
CA GLU A 23 -6.57 -10.45 3.33
C GLU A 23 -5.71 -10.75 2.09
N THR A 24 -4.43 -10.45 2.17
CA THR A 24 -3.50 -10.64 1.03
C THR A 24 -3.30 -12.11 0.67
N TRP A 25 -3.45 -13.01 1.63
CA TRP A 25 -3.20 -14.45 1.53
C TRP A 25 -1.78 -14.78 1.04
N LEU A 26 -0.85 -13.84 1.27
CA LEU A 26 0.55 -14.02 0.92
C LEU A 26 1.25 -14.90 1.97
N SER A 27 2.33 -15.50 1.53
CA SER A 27 3.21 -16.32 2.35
C SER A 27 4.66 -16.13 1.90
N SER A 28 5.60 -16.69 2.65
CA SER A 28 7.03 -16.69 2.31
C SER A 28 7.35 -17.32 0.94
N MET A 29 6.41 -18.10 0.39
CA MET A 29 6.54 -18.71 -0.95
C MET A 29 6.40 -17.69 -2.10
N VAL A 30 5.80 -16.52 -1.82
CA VAL A 30 5.64 -15.45 -2.81
C VAL A 30 6.70 -14.39 -2.59
N SER A 31 7.59 -14.20 -3.55
CA SER A 31 8.66 -13.21 -3.44
C SER A 31 8.15 -11.78 -3.66
N ASP A 32 8.78 -10.80 -3.02
CA ASP A 32 8.42 -9.39 -3.20
C ASP A 32 8.60 -8.92 -4.65
N SER A 33 9.53 -9.55 -5.39
CA SER A 33 9.72 -9.26 -6.83
C SER A 33 8.50 -9.61 -7.69
N GLU A 34 7.71 -10.61 -7.28
CA GLU A 34 6.47 -10.99 -7.96
C GLU A 34 5.34 -9.98 -7.70
N LEU A 35 5.41 -9.25 -6.60
CA LEU A 35 4.42 -8.26 -6.15
C LEU A 35 4.79 -6.83 -6.57
N ASN A 36 5.99 -6.63 -7.13
CA ASN A 36 6.50 -5.30 -7.43
C ASN A 36 5.62 -4.54 -8.41
N ILE A 37 5.11 -3.38 -7.99
CA ILE A 37 4.43 -2.39 -8.83
C ILE A 37 5.41 -1.26 -9.12
N LYS A 38 5.52 -0.89 -10.39
CA LYS A 38 6.47 0.16 -10.82
C LYS A 38 6.19 1.49 -10.14
N ASN A 39 7.24 2.12 -9.59
CA ASN A 39 7.24 3.37 -8.85
C ASN A 39 6.56 3.29 -7.46
N PHE A 40 6.31 2.07 -6.95
CA PHE A 40 5.81 1.87 -5.60
C PHE A 40 6.81 1.07 -4.77
N SER A 41 6.94 1.44 -3.51
CA SER A 41 7.57 0.64 -2.47
C SER A 41 6.54 -0.29 -1.86
N LEU A 42 6.92 -1.54 -1.63
CA LEU A 42 6.08 -2.58 -1.04
C LEU A 42 6.49 -2.83 0.41
N PHE A 43 5.50 -2.86 1.29
CA PHE A 43 5.64 -3.28 2.68
C PHE A 43 4.56 -4.33 2.97
N ARG A 44 4.90 -5.43 3.66
CA ARG A 44 3.95 -6.51 3.92
C ARG A 44 4.17 -7.19 5.26
N GLN A 45 3.07 -7.65 5.86
CA GLN A 45 3.02 -8.46 7.05
C GLN A 45 2.15 -9.68 6.76
N ASP A 46 2.77 -10.83 6.57
CA ASP A 46 2.06 -12.06 6.28
C ASP A 46 1.58 -12.72 7.57
N ARG A 47 0.39 -13.30 7.54
CA ARG A 47 -0.19 -14.01 8.71
C ARG A 47 0.67 -15.13 9.23
N GLU A 48 1.39 -15.86 8.37
CA GLU A 48 2.26 -16.97 8.79
C GLU A 48 3.35 -16.56 9.80
N LYS A 49 3.71 -15.27 9.86
CA LYS A 49 4.64 -14.70 10.85
C LYS A 49 3.99 -14.51 12.22
N ILE A 50 2.67 -14.52 12.29
CA ILE A 50 1.87 -14.26 13.49
C ILE A 50 1.31 -15.58 14.02
N ARG A 51 0.72 -16.37 13.13
CA ARG A 51 0.12 -17.67 13.44
C ARG A 51 0.16 -18.58 12.22
N GLN A 52 0.31 -19.90 12.45
CA GLN A 52 0.49 -20.91 11.39
C GLN A 52 -0.77 -21.21 10.55
N ASN A 53 -1.73 -20.28 10.46
CA ASN A 53 -2.97 -20.47 9.71
C ASN A 53 -2.88 -19.79 8.35
N LYS A 54 -3.49 -20.39 7.33
CA LYS A 54 -3.60 -19.82 5.99
C LYS A 54 -4.57 -18.63 5.99
N GLY A 55 -4.37 -17.71 5.05
CA GLY A 55 -5.22 -16.53 4.86
C GLY A 55 -4.69 -15.27 5.54
N GLY A 56 -5.47 -14.21 5.58
CA GLY A 56 -5.14 -12.93 6.18
C GLY A 56 -3.90 -12.26 5.59
N GLY A 57 -3.17 -11.54 6.43
CA GLY A 57 -2.03 -10.73 6.03
C GLY A 57 -2.44 -9.34 5.54
N VAL A 58 -1.56 -8.38 5.72
CA VAL A 58 -1.74 -6.99 5.30
C VAL A 58 -0.56 -6.51 4.47
N LEU A 59 -0.81 -5.51 3.64
CA LEU A 59 0.20 -4.96 2.76
C LEU A 59 -0.07 -3.48 2.52
N LEU A 60 1.00 -2.70 2.40
CA LEU A 60 0.98 -1.30 1.99
C LEU A 60 1.87 -1.10 0.75
N TYR A 61 1.30 -0.49 -0.29
CA TYR A 61 2.06 0.14 -1.34
C TYR A 61 2.07 1.64 -1.15
N THR A 62 3.22 2.26 -1.31
CA THR A 62 3.36 3.71 -1.32
C THR A 62 4.15 4.13 -2.54
N LYS A 63 3.80 5.24 -3.19
CA LYS A 63 4.66 5.80 -4.23
C LYS A 63 6.05 6.06 -3.68
N GLU A 64 7.10 5.69 -4.43
CA GLU A 64 8.52 5.82 -4.04
C GLU A 64 8.90 7.26 -3.64
N ASN A 65 8.25 8.27 -4.25
CA ASN A 65 8.51 9.68 -3.94
C ASN A 65 7.98 10.15 -2.58
N LEU A 66 7.15 9.36 -1.91
CA LEU A 66 6.69 9.62 -0.55
C LEU A 66 7.74 9.26 0.51
N ASN A 67 8.80 8.52 0.15
CA ASN A 67 9.87 8.10 1.05
C ASN A 67 9.35 7.52 2.35
N ALA A 68 8.36 6.62 2.26
CA ALA A 68 7.78 5.95 3.40
C ALA A 68 8.81 5.01 4.06
N LEU A 69 8.84 5.01 5.39
CA LEU A 69 9.69 4.13 6.19
C LEU A 69 8.85 3.34 7.20
N PRO A 70 9.22 2.10 7.55
CA PRO A 70 8.55 1.37 8.62
C PRO A 70 8.57 2.14 9.94
N ALA A 71 7.43 2.17 10.63
CA ALA A 71 7.33 2.70 12.00
C ALA A 71 7.68 1.57 12.99
N GLU A 72 8.97 1.34 13.20
CA GLU A 72 9.50 0.19 13.96
C GLU A 72 8.91 0.09 15.38
N GLU A 73 8.61 1.23 16.01
CA GLU A 73 8.02 1.30 17.33
C GLU A 73 6.55 0.84 17.40
N LEU A 74 5.88 0.75 16.25
CA LEU A 74 4.50 0.30 16.12
C LEU A 74 4.41 -1.11 15.51
N ASN A 75 5.34 -1.47 14.62
CA ASN A 75 5.32 -2.78 13.96
C ASN A 75 5.69 -3.89 14.93
N SER A 76 4.91 -4.96 14.91
CA SER A 76 5.20 -6.20 15.65
C SER A 76 4.65 -7.40 14.88
N ASN A 77 5.07 -8.61 15.28
CA ASN A 77 4.53 -9.84 14.74
C ASN A 77 3.36 -10.40 15.59
N ASP A 78 2.71 -9.57 16.39
CA ASP A 78 1.68 -10.03 17.34
C ASP A 78 0.26 -9.91 16.78
N CYS A 79 0.06 -9.07 15.76
CA CYS A 79 -1.24 -8.88 15.09
C CYS A 79 -1.06 -8.48 13.63
N GLU A 80 -2.12 -8.61 12.86
CA GLU A 80 -2.11 -8.30 11.42
C GLU A 80 -2.27 -6.81 11.18
N SER A 81 -1.18 -6.08 11.36
CA SER A 81 -1.12 -4.64 11.15
C SER A 81 0.24 -4.23 10.62
N LEU A 82 0.28 -3.18 9.83
CA LEU A 82 1.50 -2.63 9.26
C LEU A 82 1.46 -1.12 9.31
N TRP A 83 2.54 -0.51 9.80
CA TRP A 83 2.62 0.89 10.11
C TRP A 83 3.83 1.53 9.43
N LEU A 84 3.60 2.67 8.77
CA LEU A 84 4.63 3.44 8.07
C LEU A 84 4.64 4.88 8.55
N LYS A 85 5.82 5.51 8.46
CA LYS A 85 6.02 6.95 8.58
C LYS A 85 6.19 7.55 7.19
N ILE A 86 5.43 8.57 6.88
CA ILE A 86 5.62 9.41 5.70
C ILE A 86 6.08 10.78 6.15
N TYR A 87 7.34 11.11 5.87
CA TYR A 87 7.95 12.36 6.31
C TYR A 87 7.55 13.52 5.41
N ARG A 88 6.98 14.57 6.02
CA ARG A 88 6.72 15.86 5.37
C ARG A 88 7.98 16.74 5.35
N ASN A 89 8.77 16.63 6.39
CA ASN A 89 10.09 17.23 6.52
C ASN A 89 10.95 16.41 7.51
N LYS A 90 12.14 16.90 7.84
CA LYS A 90 13.10 16.19 8.73
C LYS A 90 12.54 15.82 10.11
N TYR A 91 11.58 16.58 10.63
CA TYR A 91 11.07 16.47 12.00
C TYR A 91 9.58 16.16 12.09
N ASP A 92 8.88 16.14 10.95
CA ASP A 92 7.44 16.04 10.89
C ASP A 92 7.03 14.93 9.93
N PHE A 93 6.15 14.04 10.41
CA PHE A 93 5.70 12.86 9.68
C PHE A 93 4.23 12.55 10.01
N ILE A 94 3.60 11.80 9.13
CA ILE A 94 2.30 11.19 9.33
C ILE A 94 2.49 9.68 9.48
N ILE A 95 1.77 9.08 10.42
CA ILE A 95 1.65 7.62 10.55
C ILE A 95 0.53 7.15 9.61
N ILE A 96 0.84 6.15 8.79
CA ILE A 96 -0.14 5.42 7.97
C ILE A 96 -0.17 3.98 8.46
N GLY A 97 -1.32 3.52 8.91
CA GLY A 97 -1.53 2.15 9.38
C GLY A 97 -2.55 1.41 8.54
N VAL A 98 -2.28 0.14 8.24
CA VAL A 98 -3.28 -0.81 7.75
C VAL A 98 -3.44 -1.92 8.77
N CYS A 99 -4.69 -2.21 9.15
CA CYS A 99 -5.04 -3.22 10.15
C CYS A 99 -6.02 -4.22 9.56
N TYR A 100 -5.85 -5.49 9.91
CA TYR A 100 -6.81 -6.52 9.63
C TYR A 100 -7.15 -7.29 10.89
N LYS A 101 -8.37 -7.16 11.36
CA LYS A 101 -8.89 -8.00 12.46
C LYS A 101 -9.65 -9.17 11.88
N SER A 102 -9.07 -10.35 11.95
CA SER A 102 -9.77 -11.57 11.54
C SER A 102 -11.03 -11.77 12.39
N PRO A 103 -12.15 -12.31 11.84
CA PRO A 103 -13.32 -12.71 12.64
C PRO A 103 -12.96 -13.66 13.79
N THR A 104 -11.89 -14.45 13.63
CA THR A 104 -11.40 -15.43 14.61
C THR A 104 -10.19 -14.93 15.41
N ALA A 105 -9.93 -13.62 15.43
CA ALA A 105 -8.82 -13.04 16.19
C ALA A 105 -9.00 -13.30 17.69
N GLY A 106 -7.92 -13.73 18.35
CA GLY A 106 -7.90 -13.94 19.80
C GLY A 106 -7.83 -12.63 20.56
N LEU A 107 -8.17 -12.66 21.85
CA LEU A 107 -8.16 -11.47 22.70
C LEU A 107 -6.76 -10.82 22.77
N GLU A 108 -5.70 -11.62 22.80
CA GLU A 108 -4.33 -11.11 22.83
C GLU A 108 -4.00 -10.30 21.57
N GLU A 109 -4.34 -10.81 20.38
CA GLU A 109 -4.15 -10.13 19.10
C GLU A 109 -4.94 -8.80 19.04
N ILE A 110 -6.20 -8.82 19.51
CA ILE A 110 -7.07 -7.63 19.60
C ILE A 110 -6.44 -6.60 20.55
N THR A 111 -5.91 -7.04 21.69
CA THR A 111 -5.28 -6.15 22.67
C THR A 111 -4.02 -5.50 22.08
N LYS A 112 -3.17 -6.29 21.41
CA LYS A 112 -1.96 -5.77 20.75
C LYS A 112 -2.28 -4.76 19.65
N MET A 113 -3.29 -5.05 18.82
CA MET A 113 -3.76 -4.09 17.81
C MET A 113 -4.29 -2.80 18.46
N SER A 114 -5.04 -2.91 19.54
CA SER A 114 -5.54 -1.75 20.32
C SER A 114 -4.41 -0.90 20.88
N ASP A 115 -3.37 -1.52 21.40
CA ASP A 115 -2.18 -0.82 21.92
C ASP A 115 -1.42 -0.08 20.80
N GLN A 116 -1.34 -0.67 19.60
CA GLN A 116 -0.75 0.00 18.45
C GLN A 116 -1.59 1.20 17.99
N ILE A 117 -2.91 1.07 17.95
CA ILE A 117 -3.83 2.17 17.63
C ILE A 117 -3.67 3.31 18.64
N ARG A 118 -3.61 3.02 19.95
CA ARG A 118 -3.35 4.02 21.02
C ARG A 118 -2.02 4.76 20.81
N LYS A 119 -0.95 4.03 20.49
CA LYS A 119 0.35 4.65 20.19
C LYS A 119 0.32 5.50 18.94
N ALA A 120 -0.30 5.00 17.86
CA ALA A 120 -0.40 5.71 16.60
C ALA A 120 -1.21 7.01 16.73
N SER A 121 -2.28 7.01 17.54
CA SER A 121 -3.12 8.20 17.77
C SER A 121 -2.40 9.34 18.51
N SER A 122 -1.25 9.09 19.13
CA SER A 122 -0.39 10.12 19.70
C SER A 122 0.34 10.97 18.65
N TYR A 123 0.28 10.56 17.39
CA TYR A 123 0.83 11.25 16.23
C TYR A 123 -0.29 11.64 15.28
N GLN A 124 -0.02 12.53 14.35
CA GLN A 124 -0.93 12.71 13.22
C GLN A 124 -0.95 11.40 12.42
N SER A 125 -2.11 10.76 12.35
CA SER A 125 -2.20 9.41 11.80
C SER A 125 -3.48 9.18 10.97
N VAL A 126 -3.35 8.25 10.04
CA VAL A 126 -4.43 7.63 9.29
C VAL A 126 -4.36 6.13 9.52
N ILE A 127 -5.44 5.53 9.97
CA ILE A 127 -5.55 4.11 10.26
C ILE A 127 -6.69 3.55 9.42
N MET A 128 -6.41 2.58 8.57
CA MET A 128 -7.39 1.98 7.67
C MET A 128 -7.36 0.46 7.74
N GLY A 129 -8.41 -0.18 7.28
CA GLY A 129 -8.45 -1.62 7.13
C GLY A 129 -9.80 -2.25 7.44
N ASP A 130 -9.83 -3.58 7.44
CA ASP A 130 -10.99 -4.38 7.77
C ASP A 130 -10.96 -4.78 9.26
N PHE A 131 -11.83 -4.20 10.03
CA PHE A 131 -11.90 -4.41 11.49
C PHE A 131 -12.93 -5.47 11.90
N ASN A 132 -13.78 -5.93 10.98
CA ASN A 132 -14.74 -7.00 11.20
C ASN A 132 -15.58 -6.83 12.48
N TYR A 133 -16.18 -5.64 12.65
CA TYR A 133 -17.12 -5.33 13.74
C TYR A 133 -18.49 -4.94 13.18
N PRO A 134 -19.29 -5.91 12.70
CA PRO A 134 -20.57 -5.63 12.04
C PRO A 134 -21.66 -5.08 12.95
N GLY A 135 -21.52 -5.24 14.26
CA GLY A 135 -22.51 -4.80 15.24
C GLY A 135 -22.30 -3.39 15.78
N ILE A 136 -21.33 -2.64 15.26
CA ILE A 136 -21.14 -1.23 15.64
C ILE A 136 -21.98 -0.33 14.73
N ASN A 137 -22.91 0.40 15.33
CA ASN A 137 -23.57 1.52 14.65
C ASN A 137 -22.74 2.79 14.87
N TRP A 138 -22.01 3.21 13.86
CA TRP A 138 -21.13 4.37 13.95
C TRP A 138 -21.83 5.72 14.05
N GLU A 139 -23.14 5.77 13.75
CA GLU A 139 -23.96 6.99 13.88
C GLU A 139 -24.50 7.15 15.29
N THR A 140 -25.05 6.07 15.88
CA THR A 140 -25.67 6.11 17.22
C THR A 140 -24.72 5.73 18.35
N GLY A 141 -23.60 5.05 18.05
CA GLY A 141 -22.68 4.50 19.03
C GLY A 141 -23.16 3.21 19.70
N GLU A 142 -24.24 2.61 19.19
CA GLU A 142 -24.76 1.34 19.71
C GLU A 142 -23.86 0.17 19.26
N THR A 143 -23.67 -0.79 20.14
CA THR A 143 -22.85 -1.99 19.88
C THR A 143 -23.61 -3.25 20.33
N LEU A 144 -23.44 -4.36 19.57
CA LEU A 144 -24.13 -5.61 19.87
C LEU A 144 -23.36 -6.51 20.84
N THR A 145 -22.05 -6.39 20.91
CA THR A 145 -21.17 -7.22 21.74
C THR A 145 -20.23 -6.40 22.61
N ALA A 146 -19.74 -6.99 23.70
CA ALA A 146 -18.78 -6.31 24.59
C ALA A 146 -17.46 -5.96 23.87
N THR A 147 -17.00 -6.81 22.97
CA THR A 147 -15.77 -6.55 22.16
C THR A 147 -15.95 -5.40 21.19
N GLU A 148 -17.10 -5.26 20.59
CA GLU A 148 -17.47 -4.11 19.76
C GLU A 148 -17.53 -2.82 20.58
N GLY A 149 -18.13 -2.89 21.79
CA GLY A 149 -18.14 -1.78 22.73
C GLY A 149 -16.75 -1.32 23.12
N GLN A 150 -15.86 -2.26 23.47
CA GLN A 150 -14.46 -1.96 23.79
C GLN A 150 -13.71 -1.33 22.64
N PHE A 151 -13.96 -1.78 21.40
CA PHE A 151 -13.33 -1.17 20.23
C PHE A 151 -13.89 0.24 19.97
N PHE A 152 -15.19 0.43 20.08
CA PHE A 152 -15.81 1.75 19.94
C PHE A 152 -15.29 2.74 21.00
N GLU A 153 -15.18 2.30 22.26
CA GLU A 153 -14.57 3.09 23.34
C GLU A 153 -13.10 3.42 23.04
N LEU A 154 -12.31 2.46 22.56
CA LEU A 154 -10.91 2.70 22.15
C LEU A 154 -10.81 3.84 21.13
N ILE A 155 -11.67 3.83 20.10
CA ILE A 155 -11.65 4.87 19.05
C ILE A 155 -11.98 6.24 19.65
N ASN A 156 -12.96 6.32 20.54
CA ASN A 156 -13.35 7.54 21.24
C ASN A 156 -12.25 8.04 22.19
N ASP A 157 -11.64 7.15 22.98
CA ASP A 157 -10.55 7.46 23.91
C ASP A 157 -9.32 8.01 23.19
N CYS A 158 -9.09 7.52 21.97
CA CYS A 158 -8.00 7.99 21.09
C CYS A 158 -8.36 9.25 20.31
N PHE A 159 -9.57 9.79 20.46
CA PHE A 159 -10.10 10.93 19.69
C PHE A 159 -9.99 10.73 18.17
N LEU A 160 -10.11 9.49 17.72
CA LEU A 160 -10.08 9.15 16.32
C LEU A 160 -11.43 9.42 15.65
N ILE A 161 -11.37 9.98 14.45
CA ILE A 161 -12.56 10.30 13.65
C ILE A 161 -12.75 9.22 12.61
N GLN A 162 -13.88 8.54 12.65
CA GLN A 162 -14.28 7.54 11.66
C GLN A 162 -14.98 8.22 10.47
N HIS A 163 -14.61 7.83 9.24
CA HIS A 163 -15.04 8.51 8.02
C HIS A 163 -15.96 7.69 7.11
N VAL A 164 -16.04 6.38 7.29
CA VAL A 164 -16.80 5.48 6.40
C VAL A 164 -18.20 5.26 6.96
N THR A 165 -19.21 5.83 6.34
CA THR A 165 -20.60 5.75 6.79
C THR A 165 -21.46 4.81 5.96
N GLU A 166 -20.99 4.42 4.76
CA GLU A 166 -21.73 3.54 3.87
C GLU A 166 -21.21 2.10 3.95
N PRO A 167 -22.07 1.09 3.67
CA PRO A 167 -21.66 -0.31 3.71
C PRO A 167 -20.49 -0.63 2.76
N THR A 168 -19.50 -1.37 3.29
CA THR A 168 -18.33 -1.81 2.52
C THR A 168 -18.42 -3.27 2.10
N ARG A 169 -19.24 -4.06 2.82
CA ARG A 169 -19.56 -5.45 2.50
C ARG A 169 -21.03 -5.73 2.82
N ASP A 170 -21.82 -6.15 1.85
CA ASP A 170 -23.25 -6.37 1.97
C ASP A 170 -23.96 -5.15 2.60
N LYS A 171 -24.42 -5.27 3.84
CA LYS A 171 -25.07 -4.20 4.62
C LYS A 171 -24.19 -3.66 5.74
N ASN A 172 -22.96 -4.14 5.88
CA ASN A 172 -22.09 -3.85 7.01
C ASN A 172 -20.98 -2.88 6.64
N VAL A 173 -20.59 -2.03 7.58
CA VAL A 173 -19.45 -1.14 7.51
C VAL A 173 -18.29 -1.82 8.24
N LEU A 174 -17.48 -2.60 7.53
CA LEU A 174 -16.39 -3.40 8.09
C LEU A 174 -15.02 -2.79 7.82
N ASP A 175 -14.86 -2.18 6.63
CA ASP A 175 -13.67 -1.47 6.25
C ASP A 175 -13.79 -0.02 6.71
N LEU A 176 -12.87 0.39 7.57
CA LEU A 176 -12.93 1.67 8.25
C LEU A 176 -11.69 2.50 7.94
N VAL A 177 -11.87 3.81 7.99
CA VAL A 177 -10.78 4.78 7.92
C VAL A 177 -10.91 5.75 9.08
N PHE A 178 -9.87 5.81 9.89
CA PHE A 178 -9.76 6.71 11.04
C PHE A 178 -8.67 7.73 10.81
N THR A 179 -8.90 8.97 11.26
CA THR A 179 -7.87 10.01 11.30
C THR A 179 -7.86 10.70 12.67
N THR A 180 -6.71 11.24 13.04
CA THR A 180 -6.59 12.08 14.25
C THR A 180 -7.15 13.49 14.06
N GLU A 181 -7.33 13.95 12.84
CA GLU A 181 -7.84 15.28 12.52
C GLU A 181 -8.86 15.22 11.39
N LYS A 182 -10.01 15.90 11.54
CA LYS A 182 -11.11 15.88 10.57
C LYS A 182 -10.69 16.39 9.17
N GLY A 183 -9.83 17.39 9.12
CA GLY A 183 -9.38 18.00 7.87
C GLY A 183 -8.35 17.16 7.08
N MET A 184 -8.00 15.96 7.56
CA MET A 184 -7.10 15.05 6.83
C MET A 184 -7.81 14.21 5.77
N PHE A 185 -9.13 14.18 5.74
CA PHE A 185 -9.90 13.25 4.95
C PHE A 185 -10.95 13.99 4.10
N GLU A 186 -10.91 13.77 2.79
CA GLU A 186 -11.87 14.35 1.84
C GLU A 186 -12.20 13.33 0.72
N ASN A 187 -13.32 13.59 0.03
CA ASN A 187 -13.69 12.95 -1.23
C ASN A 187 -13.72 11.40 -1.19
N LEU A 188 -14.40 10.82 -0.17
CA LEU A 188 -14.60 9.37 -0.12
C LEU A 188 -15.47 8.89 -1.30
N GLU A 189 -14.93 7.96 -2.05
CA GLU A 189 -15.65 7.20 -3.07
C GLU A 189 -15.62 5.71 -2.73
N ILE A 190 -16.78 5.08 -2.70
CA ILE A 190 -16.90 3.62 -2.61
C ILE A 190 -16.98 3.08 -4.03
N LYS A 191 -15.98 2.31 -4.41
CA LYS A 191 -15.85 1.71 -5.75
C LYS A 191 -16.10 0.21 -5.69
N ASP A 192 -16.33 -0.35 -6.86
CA ASP A 192 -16.54 -1.78 -7.04
C ASP A 192 -15.39 -2.63 -6.47
N PRO A 193 -15.68 -3.85 -6.02
CA PRO A 193 -14.66 -4.80 -5.60
C PRO A 193 -13.61 -5.08 -6.68
N ILE A 194 -12.36 -5.20 -6.28
CA ILE A 194 -11.29 -5.60 -7.18
C ILE A 194 -11.26 -7.13 -7.30
N GLY A 195 -11.36 -7.62 -8.52
CA GLY A 195 -11.36 -9.04 -8.84
C GLY A 195 -12.61 -9.77 -8.34
N LYS A 196 -12.46 -10.73 -7.43
CA LYS A 196 -13.56 -11.51 -6.84
C LYS A 196 -13.74 -11.18 -5.35
N SER A 197 -13.29 -10.01 -4.90
CA SER A 197 -13.54 -9.58 -3.53
C SER A 197 -15.04 -9.41 -3.31
N ASP A 198 -15.50 -9.67 -2.11
CA ASP A 198 -16.84 -9.35 -1.62
C ASP A 198 -16.87 -8.02 -0.84
N HIS A 199 -15.70 -7.37 -0.68
CA HIS A 199 -15.57 -6.04 -0.13
C HIS A 199 -15.45 -4.99 -1.24
N ASN A 200 -16.11 -3.86 -1.06
CA ASN A 200 -15.95 -2.67 -1.88
C ASN A 200 -14.56 -2.05 -1.69
N THR A 201 -14.11 -1.28 -2.67
CA THR A 201 -12.84 -0.57 -2.60
C THR A 201 -13.10 0.87 -2.16
N LEU A 202 -12.41 1.32 -1.13
CA LEU A 202 -12.48 2.70 -0.65
C LEU A 202 -11.38 3.53 -1.31
N VAL A 203 -11.74 4.66 -1.90
CA VAL A 203 -10.82 5.65 -2.46
C VAL A 203 -11.15 7.00 -1.85
N TRP A 204 -10.12 7.70 -1.36
CA TRP A 204 -10.30 8.99 -0.68
C TRP A 204 -9.01 9.82 -0.79
N GLU A 205 -9.10 11.08 -0.49
CA GLU A 205 -7.99 12.01 -0.54
C GLU A 205 -7.45 12.30 0.86
N LEU A 206 -6.14 12.13 1.04
CA LEU A 206 -5.43 12.57 2.24
C LEU A 206 -4.96 14.01 2.08
N VAL A 207 -5.65 14.92 2.76
CA VAL A 207 -5.27 16.34 2.80
C VAL A 207 -4.15 16.54 3.82
N THR A 208 -2.97 16.85 3.33
CA THR A 208 -1.81 17.10 4.18
C THR A 208 -0.90 18.14 3.55
N GLN A 209 -0.21 18.91 4.38
CA GLN A 209 0.83 19.84 3.92
C GLN A 209 2.14 19.10 3.55
N THR A 210 2.02 17.96 2.91
CA THR A 210 3.19 17.20 2.49
C THR A 210 3.88 17.99 1.39
N ILE A 211 5.07 18.47 1.66
CA ILE A 211 5.98 18.89 0.60
C ILE A 211 6.42 17.59 -0.06
N ILE A 212 5.66 17.16 -1.07
CA ILE A 212 6.15 16.17 -2.02
C ILE A 212 7.37 16.84 -2.63
N GLN A 213 8.56 16.55 -2.12
CA GLN A 213 9.75 16.80 -2.90
C GLN A 213 9.52 16.00 -4.17
N GLN A 214 9.16 16.70 -5.23
CA GLN A 214 9.29 16.16 -6.58
C GLN A 214 10.78 15.91 -6.78
N ASN A 215 11.28 14.87 -6.14
CA ASN A 215 12.48 14.23 -6.58
C ASN A 215 12.09 13.73 -7.97
N ASN A 216 12.40 14.54 -8.97
CA ASN A 216 12.58 14.05 -10.31
C ASN A 216 13.64 12.95 -10.17
N VAL A 217 13.18 11.72 -9.89
CA VAL A 217 14.07 10.57 -9.81
C VAL A 217 14.63 10.43 -11.20
N MET A 218 15.76 11.08 -11.40
CA MET A 218 16.54 10.96 -12.62
C MET A 218 17.04 9.52 -12.65
N SER A 219 16.32 8.65 -13.31
CA SER A 219 16.75 7.27 -13.48
C SER A 219 17.75 7.18 -14.63
N PHE A 220 18.75 6.34 -14.47
CA PHE A 220 19.70 6.03 -15.53
C PHE A 220 19.00 5.36 -16.72
N SER A 221 19.21 5.89 -17.89
CA SER A 221 18.70 5.33 -19.15
C SER A 221 19.70 4.34 -19.73
N TYR A 222 19.79 3.15 -19.12
CA TYR A 222 20.81 2.14 -19.46
C TYR A 222 20.84 1.77 -20.95
N HIS A 223 19.68 1.71 -21.63
CA HIS A 223 19.66 1.42 -23.08
C HIS A 223 20.32 2.50 -23.94
N ARG A 224 20.60 3.69 -23.41
CA ARG A 224 21.28 4.81 -24.08
C ARG A 224 22.71 5.01 -23.61
N GLY A 225 23.23 4.11 -22.77
CA GLY A 225 24.58 4.20 -22.22
C GLY A 225 25.66 4.03 -23.28
N ASN A 226 26.74 4.83 -23.16
CA ASN A 226 27.93 4.67 -23.96
C ASN A 226 28.86 3.59 -23.36
N TYR A 227 28.46 2.33 -23.52
CA TYR A 227 29.23 1.20 -22.98
C TYR A 227 30.61 1.00 -23.58
N GLN A 228 30.87 1.51 -24.80
CA GLN A 228 32.18 1.43 -25.40
C GLN A 228 33.17 2.37 -24.69
N GLY A 229 32.73 3.59 -24.38
CA GLY A 229 33.50 4.55 -23.58
C GLY A 229 33.74 4.05 -22.17
N MET A 230 32.66 3.51 -21.52
CA MET A 230 32.74 2.94 -20.18
C MET A 230 33.74 1.78 -20.09
N ARG A 231 33.75 0.84 -21.07
CA ARG A 231 34.70 -0.27 -21.10
C ARG A 231 36.16 0.21 -21.26
N LYS A 232 36.38 1.26 -22.05
CA LYS A 232 37.72 1.84 -22.18
C LYS A 232 38.20 2.46 -20.87
N SER A 233 37.33 3.21 -20.20
CA SER A 233 37.63 3.82 -18.89
C SER A 233 37.94 2.78 -17.83
N ILE A 234 37.08 1.75 -17.68
CA ILE A 234 37.31 0.68 -16.72
C ILE A 234 38.60 -0.11 -16.98
N LYS A 235 38.93 -0.35 -18.26
CA LYS A 235 40.17 -1.03 -18.63
C LYS A 235 41.45 -0.21 -18.33
N SER A 236 41.34 1.12 -18.24
CA SER A 236 42.48 1.99 -17.89
C SER A 236 42.75 2.06 -16.39
N ILE A 237 41.89 1.48 -15.56
CA ILE A 237 42.03 1.44 -14.09
C ILE A 237 43.05 0.35 -13.74
N ILE A 238 44.08 0.71 -12.97
CA ILE A 238 45.07 -0.24 -12.44
C ILE A 238 44.52 -0.80 -11.12
N TRP A 239 43.74 -1.86 -11.21
CA TRP A 239 43.06 -2.47 -10.07
C TRP A 239 44.03 -3.02 -9.02
N SER A 240 45.20 -3.51 -9.43
CA SER A 240 46.23 -4.02 -8.52
C SER A 240 46.69 -2.98 -7.50
N GLU A 241 46.87 -1.73 -7.93
CA GLU A 241 47.27 -0.64 -7.03
C GLU A 241 46.09 -0.24 -6.06
N LEU A 242 44.88 -0.31 -6.53
CA LEU A 242 43.70 0.07 -5.74
C LEU A 242 43.33 -0.98 -4.67
N PHE A 243 43.66 -2.25 -4.91
CA PHE A 243 43.35 -3.37 -4.04
C PHE A 243 44.50 -3.78 -3.13
N ASP A 244 45.68 -3.19 -3.34
CA ASP A 244 46.88 -3.53 -2.59
C ASP A 244 46.67 -3.34 -1.08
N GLU A 245 47.09 -4.34 -0.29
CA GLU A 245 46.98 -4.40 1.19
C GLU A 245 45.58 -4.20 1.75
N LYS A 246 44.50 -4.42 0.97
CA LYS A 246 43.11 -4.26 1.40
C LYS A 246 42.40 -5.59 1.61
N ASP A 247 41.50 -5.62 2.58
CA ASP A 247 40.60 -6.77 2.76
C ASP A 247 39.54 -6.84 1.63
N VAL A 248 38.84 -7.97 1.56
CA VAL A 248 37.83 -8.25 0.53
C VAL A 248 36.69 -7.23 0.54
N ASN A 249 36.27 -6.75 1.71
CA ASN A 249 35.16 -5.79 1.83
C ASN A 249 35.59 -4.41 1.31
N ALA A 250 36.79 -3.96 1.68
CA ALA A 250 37.35 -2.70 1.19
C ALA A 250 37.57 -2.76 -0.35
N CYS A 251 38.06 -3.88 -0.88
CA CYS A 251 38.18 -4.08 -2.34
C CYS A 251 36.81 -4.00 -3.04
N TRP A 252 35.78 -4.61 -2.45
CA TRP A 252 34.42 -4.55 -2.97
C TRP A 252 33.86 -3.14 -3.01
N ASP A 253 34.02 -2.37 -1.92
CA ASP A 253 33.56 -0.99 -1.83
C ASP A 253 34.25 -0.11 -2.91
N ILE A 254 35.55 -0.23 -3.06
CA ILE A 254 36.31 0.49 -4.09
C ILE A 254 35.82 0.11 -5.50
N PHE A 255 35.61 -1.19 -5.75
CA PHE A 255 35.10 -1.66 -7.03
C PHE A 255 33.72 -1.10 -7.35
N ARG A 256 32.77 -1.22 -6.37
CA ARG A 256 31.41 -0.71 -6.46
C ARG A 256 31.39 0.79 -6.76
N ASP A 257 32.14 1.57 -5.99
CA ASP A 257 32.12 3.03 -6.10
C ASP A 257 32.73 3.50 -7.43
N ARG A 258 33.79 2.83 -7.92
CA ARG A 258 34.33 3.08 -9.24
C ARG A 258 33.36 2.75 -10.36
N LEU A 259 32.68 1.59 -10.25
CA LEU A 259 31.69 1.18 -11.24
C LEU A 259 30.50 2.16 -11.29
N LEU A 260 29.98 2.59 -10.13
CA LEU A 260 28.91 3.58 -10.05
C LEU A 260 29.33 4.94 -10.63
N SER A 261 30.55 5.39 -10.37
CA SER A 261 31.12 6.60 -10.98
C SER A 261 31.17 6.51 -12.51
N GLU A 262 31.53 5.36 -13.07
CA GLU A 262 31.54 5.16 -14.52
C GLU A 262 30.13 5.10 -15.10
N VAL A 263 29.14 4.51 -14.37
CA VAL A 263 27.74 4.57 -14.76
C VAL A 263 27.26 6.02 -14.83
N GLU A 264 27.61 6.87 -13.85
CA GLU A 264 27.23 8.28 -13.87
C GLU A 264 27.80 9.06 -15.05
N LYS A 265 29.05 8.74 -15.50
CA LYS A 265 29.71 9.40 -16.64
C LYS A 265 29.15 8.97 -18.00
N PHE A 266 28.83 7.68 -18.13
CA PHE A 266 28.57 7.10 -19.46
C PHE A 266 27.10 6.72 -19.70
N VAL A 267 26.27 6.71 -18.65
CA VAL A 267 24.83 6.42 -18.76
C VAL A 267 24.03 7.71 -18.53
N PRO A 268 23.31 8.23 -19.53
CA PRO A 268 22.56 9.45 -19.37
C PRO A 268 21.40 9.26 -18.37
N LYS A 269 21.23 10.25 -17.49
CA LYS A 269 20.03 10.34 -16.63
C LYS A 269 18.86 10.89 -17.47
N SER A 270 17.69 10.31 -17.34
CA SER A 270 16.47 10.82 -17.96
C SER A 270 15.33 10.87 -16.96
N THR A 271 14.53 11.92 -17.03
CA THR A 271 13.25 11.95 -16.33
C THR A 271 12.32 10.93 -16.98
N ARG A 272 11.82 9.96 -16.22
CA ARG A 272 10.85 9.00 -16.75
C ARG A 272 9.57 9.74 -17.13
N SER A 273 9.19 9.67 -18.39
CA SER A 273 7.85 10.08 -18.82
C SER A 273 6.80 9.22 -18.13
N LYS A 274 5.80 9.85 -17.49
CA LYS A 274 4.69 9.22 -16.78
C LYS A 274 3.77 8.32 -17.63
N THR A 275 4.03 8.12 -18.91
CA THR A 275 3.17 7.38 -19.81
C THR A 275 3.74 6.03 -20.24
N SER A 276 3.80 5.08 -19.33
CA SER A 276 3.83 3.67 -19.70
C SER A 276 2.39 3.17 -19.81
N LYS A 277 1.78 3.33 -20.97
CA LYS A 277 0.50 2.64 -21.26
C LYS A 277 0.76 1.14 -21.19
N ASN A 278 0.09 0.45 -20.29
CA ASN A 278 0.14 -1.01 -20.23
C ASN A 278 -0.27 -1.57 -21.60
N ARG A 279 0.67 -2.22 -22.30
CA ARG A 279 0.50 -2.65 -23.70
C ARG A 279 -0.65 -3.65 -23.89
N TRP A 280 -1.05 -4.39 -22.84
CA TRP A 280 -2.11 -5.38 -22.88
C TRP A 280 -3.50 -4.78 -22.68
N ILE A 281 -3.64 -3.59 -22.08
CA ILE A 281 -4.93 -2.88 -21.99
C ILE A 281 -5.22 -2.16 -23.29
N ASN A 282 -5.88 -2.85 -24.16
CA ASN A 282 -6.34 -2.29 -25.43
C ASN A 282 -7.73 -1.62 -25.29
N ARG A 283 -8.16 -0.96 -26.36
CA ARG A 283 -9.47 -0.27 -26.40
C ARG A 283 -10.67 -1.20 -26.12
N LYS A 284 -10.56 -2.51 -26.47
CA LYS A 284 -11.60 -3.51 -26.21
C LYS A 284 -11.68 -3.85 -24.73
N THR A 285 -10.53 -4.08 -24.08
CA THR A 285 -10.45 -4.37 -22.65
C THR A 285 -11.01 -3.22 -21.81
N LYS A 286 -10.66 -1.96 -22.12
CA LYS A 286 -11.24 -0.77 -21.46
C LYS A 286 -12.76 -0.69 -21.62
N LYS A 287 -13.29 -1.05 -22.79
CA LYS A 287 -14.75 -1.05 -23.03
C LYS A 287 -15.45 -2.13 -22.20
N LEU A 288 -14.83 -3.30 -22.03
CA LEU A 288 -15.37 -4.39 -21.19
C LEU A 288 -15.33 -4.01 -19.70
N LEU A 289 -14.25 -3.43 -19.21
CA LEU A 289 -14.16 -2.93 -17.83
C LEU A 289 -15.25 -1.88 -17.53
N ARG A 290 -15.44 -0.89 -18.42
CA ARG A 290 -16.51 0.10 -18.26
C ARG A 290 -17.91 -0.53 -18.24
N LYS A 291 -18.14 -1.59 -19.02
CA LYS A 291 -19.41 -2.33 -18.99
C LYS A 291 -19.56 -3.09 -17.66
N LYS A 292 -18.50 -3.75 -17.20
CA LYS A 292 -18.47 -4.44 -15.91
C LYS A 292 -18.88 -3.47 -14.79
N TYR A 293 -18.24 -2.30 -14.69
CA TYR A 293 -18.56 -1.27 -13.71
C TYR A 293 -19.99 -0.73 -13.82
N HIS A 294 -20.48 -0.53 -15.06
CA HIS A 294 -21.86 -0.08 -15.29
C HIS A 294 -22.89 -1.07 -14.71
N TYR A 295 -22.71 -2.38 -14.95
CA TYR A 295 -23.65 -3.40 -14.44
C TYR A 295 -23.52 -3.60 -12.93
N TRP A 296 -22.31 -3.48 -12.37
CA TRP A 296 -22.13 -3.48 -10.93
C TRP A 296 -22.87 -2.30 -10.25
N LYS A 297 -22.68 -1.08 -10.75
CA LYS A 297 -23.37 0.10 -10.24
C LYS A 297 -24.89 -0.05 -10.34
N LYS A 298 -25.37 -0.62 -11.43
CA LYS A 298 -26.80 -0.89 -11.62
C LYS A 298 -27.33 -1.90 -10.62
N PHE A 299 -26.59 -3.00 -10.41
CA PHE A 299 -26.92 -4.00 -9.39
C PHE A 299 -26.91 -3.41 -7.97
N SER A 300 -25.91 -2.61 -7.61
CA SER A 300 -25.81 -1.96 -6.30
C SER A 300 -27.01 -1.03 -6.02
N LEU A 301 -27.57 -0.41 -7.05
CA LEU A 301 -28.74 0.47 -6.92
C LEU A 301 -30.07 -0.27 -6.95
N SER A 302 -30.20 -1.31 -7.77
CA SER A 302 -31.46 -2.03 -8.03
C SER A 302 -31.65 -3.27 -7.15
N GLY A 303 -30.53 -3.92 -6.72
CA GLY A 303 -30.57 -5.23 -6.08
C GLY A 303 -31.02 -6.38 -7.02
N GLU A 304 -31.22 -6.08 -8.32
CA GLU A 304 -31.75 -7.03 -9.27
C GLU A 304 -30.71 -8.08 -9.68
N TYR A 305 -31.00 -9.35 -9.43
CA TYR A 305 -30.09 -10.47 -9.73
C TYR A 305 -29.69 -10.55 -11.22
N VAL A 306 -30.52 -10.04 -12.13
CA VAL A 306 -30.23 -9.97 -13.56
C VAL A 306 -29.03 -9.05 -13.85
N ASP A 307 -28.93 -7.93 -13.16
CA ASP A 307 -27.81 -6.99 -13.31
C ASP A 307 -26.52 -7.60 -12.75
N TYR A 308 -26.59 -8.37 -11.66
CA TYR A 308 -25.46 -9.16 -11.16
C TYR A 308 -24.99 -10.24 -12.13
N LEU A 309 -25.89 -10.91 -12.84
CA LEU A 309 -25.51 -11.87 -13.88
C LEU A 309 -24.79 -11.20 -15.06
N HIS A 310 -25.23 -9.99 -15.44
CA HIS A 310 -24.56 -9.19 -16.46
C HIS A 310 -23.17 -8.75 -16.01
N TYR A 311 -23.00 -8.34 -14.76
CA TYR A 311 -21.70 -8.05 -14.15
C TYR A 311 -20.76 -9.25 -14.19
N LYS A 312 -21.24 -10.45 -13.83
CA LYS A 312 -20.44 -11.69 -13.85
C LYS A 312 -19.96 -12.11 -15.25
N LYS A 313 -20.68 -11.71 -16.28
CA LYS A 313 -20.39 -12.08 -17.68
C LYS A 313 -19.24 -11.27 -18.29
N HIS A 314 -18.92 -10.14 -17.73
CA HIS A 314 -17.89 -9.20 -18.20
C HIS A 314 -16.70 -9.17 -17.24
#